data_f37763c3bd49f273155e40b43bfc85c6
#
_entry.id   f37763c3bd49f273155e40b43bfc85c6
#
_cell.length_a   1.000
_cell.length_b   1.000
_cell.length_c   1.000
_cell.angle_alpha   90.00
_cell.angle_beta   90.00
_cell.angle_gamma   90.00
#
_symmetry.space_group_name_H-M   'P 1'
#
loop_
_entity.id
_entity.type
_entity.pdbx_description
1 polymer ?
#
loop_
_entity_poly.entity_id
_entity_poly.type
_entity_poly.pdbx_seq_one_letter_code
_entity_poly.pdbx_strand_id
1 'polypeptide(L)'
;MTVTVERITIDAEPAPFEALVARPPAPGPRPSVLMVHDISGAEPDIERNLRIVADAGYLAMAPLLFTAGPNRLGCIVSTMRSLATGRGPAFGVLERARGALASDPQSTGDVAITGFCMGGGFALLEGDGRYVAAAPFYGALTTFRMVTADTCPVVGSFGSRDPFLRLGERRLRRVLDRAGVPSDLKTYPGVGHSFANRLQFAPDAVLRVTGLGYDEAASADAWARVFAFFAARFADGSAA
;
A
#
# COMPACT_ATOMS: atom_id res chain seq x y z
N MET A 1 17.34 -17.98 3.85
CA MET A 1 18.05 -16.83 3.22
C MET A 1 17.30 -15.58 3.65
N THR A 2 17.99 -14.54 4.06
CA THR A 2 17.36 -13.26 4.46
C THR A 2 17.04 -12.46 3.20
N VAL A 3 15.81 -11.98 3.08
CA VAL A 3 15.39 -11.07 1.98
C VAL A 3 16.19 -9.77 2.07
N THR A 4 16.82 -9.39 0.96
CA THR A 4 17.54 -8.12 0.82
C THR A 4 16.60 -7.09 0.18
N VAL A 5 16.66 -5.85 0.66
CA VAL A 5 15.98 -4.71 0.04
C VAL A 5 17.03 -3.88 -0.69
N GLU A 6 16.81 -3.65 -1.97
CA GLU A 6 17.67 -2.88 -2.84
C GLU A 6 17.03 -1.52 -3.15
N ARG A 7 17.83 -0.46 -3.20
CA ARG A 7 17.42 0.84 -3.71
C ARG A 7 17.83 0.95 -5.16
N ILE A 8 16.87 1.26 -6.01
CA ILE A 8 17.08 1.42 -7.46
C ILE A 8 16.55 2.80 -7.91
N THR A 9 17.06 3.27 -9.03
CA THR A 9 16.50 4.42 -9.76
C THR A 9 15.69 3.89 -10.93
N ILE A 10 14.46 4.36 -11.08
CA ILE A 10 13.60 4.10 -12.22
C ILE A 10 13.74 5.30 -13.15
N ASP A 11 14.36 5.06 -14.30
CA ASP A 11 14.54 6.05 -15.36
C ASP A 11 13.24 6.18 -16.14
N ALA A 12 12.54 7.30 -15.96
CA ALA A 12 11.23 7.51 -16.57
C ALA A 12 10.93 9.00 -16.75
N GLU A 13 10.25 9.32 -17.86
CA GLU A 13 9.73 10.67 -18.10
C GLU A 13 8.55 10.98 -17.16
N PRO A 14 8.35 12.23 -16.69
CA PRO A 14 9.18 13.41 -16.99
C PRO A 14 10.42 13.55 -16.11
N ALA A 15 10.63 12.69 -15.12
CA ALA A 15 11.80 12.70 -14.24
C ALA A 15 12.01 11.32 -13.62
N PRO A 16 13.27 10.91 -13.38
CA PRO A 16 13.57 9.70 -12.63
C PRO A 16 13.09 9.79 -11.19
N PHE A 17 12.88 8.64 -10.57
CA PHE A 17 12.55 8.53 -9.14
C PHE A 17 13.19 7.28 -8.56
N GLU A 18 13.38 7.29 -7.23
CA GLU A 18 13.92 6.13 -6.53
C GLU A 18 12.80 5.17 -6.12
N ALA A 19 13.14 3.89 -6.04
CA ALA A 19 12.29 2.85 -5.47
C ALA A 19 13.10 1.87 -4.63
N LEU A 20 12.45 1.24 -3.66
CA LEU A 20 12.96 0.10 -2.92
C LEU A 20 12.35 -1.17 -3.49
N VAL A 21 13.17 -2.20 -3.70
CA VAL A 21 12.73 -3.50 -4.23
C VAL A 21 13.18 -4.61 -3.30
N ALA A 22 12.26 -5.51 -2.96
CA ALA A 22 12.53 -6.73 -2.24
C ALA A 22 12.14 -7.94 -3.10
N ARG A 23 13.09 -8.88 -3.26
CA ARG A 23 12.92 -10.07 -4.08
C ARG A 23 12.71 -11.30 -3.20
N PRO A 24 11.73 -12.16 -3.52
CA PRO A 24 11.53 -13.40 -2.77
C PRO A 24 12.74 -14.33 -2.93
N PRO A 25 13.06 -15.14 -1.93
CA PRO A 25 14.27 -16.00 -1.95
C PRO A 25 14.17 -17.15 -2.95
N ALA A 26 12.97 -17.54 -3.34
CA ALA A 26 12.75 -18.60 -4.31
C ALA A 26 12.89 -18.07 -5.76
N PRO A 27 13.58 -18.80 -6.66
CA PRO A 27 13.78 -18.37 -8.04
C PRO A 27 12.51 -18.44 -8.86
N GLY A 28 12.49 -17.71 -9.99
CA GLY A 28 11.44 -17.70 -11.00
C GLY A 28 10.44 -16.55 -10.84
N PRO A 29 9.57 -16.36 -11.87
CA PRO A 29 8.57 -15.31 -11.84
C PRO A 29 7.59 -15.47 -10.68
N ARG A 30 7.24 -14.34 -10.05
CA ARG A 30 6.32 -14.26 -8.91
C ARG A 30 5.27 -13.18 -9.15
N PRO A 31 4.07 -13.33 -8.59
CA PRO A 31 3.12 -12.22 -8.52
C PRO A 31 3.76 -11.04 -7.77
N SER A 32 3.36 -9.83 -8.13
CA SER A 32 4.03 -8.63 -7.67
C SER A 32 3.13 -7.75 -6.80
N VAL A 33 3.74 -7.01 -5.87
CA VAL A 33 3.04 -6.08 -4.97
C VAL A 33 3.71 -4.71 -5.01
N LEU A 34 2.96 -3.71 -5.47
CA LEU A 34 3.34 -2.30 -5.36
C LEU A 34 2.93 -1.78 -3.98
N MET A 35 3.88 -1.23 -3.22
CA MET A 35 3.65 -0.74 -1.86
C MET A 35 3.82 0.78 -1.79
N VAL A 36 2.81 1.48 -1.27
CA VAL A 36 2.86 2.94 -1.13
C VAL A 36 3.08 3.32 0.33
N HIS A 37 4.17 4.06 0.59
CA HIS A 37 4.56 4.49 1.93
C HIS A 37 3.59 5.53 2.53
N ASP A 38 3.67 5.75 3.83
CA ASP A 38 2.94 6.77 4.55
C ASP A 38 3.61 8.17 4.45
N ILE A 39 3.10 9.15 5.20
CA ILE A 39 3.61 10.54 5.20
C ILE A 39 5.03 10.66 5.78
N SER A 40 5.50 9.72 6.57
CA SER A 40 6.87 9.72 7.11
C SER A 40 7.91 9.42 6.03
N GLY A 41 7.50 8.81 4.91
CA GLY A 41 8.37 8.41 3.82
C GLY A 41 8.77 6.94 3.92
N ALA A 42 9.90 6.58 3.31
CA ALA A 42 10.20 5.19 3.04
C ALA A 42 10.87 4.42 4.17
N GLU A 43 11.55 5.06 5.09
CA GLU A 43 12.52 4.36 5.94
C GLU A 43 12.28 4.54 7.44
N PRO A 44 12.67 3.53 8.23
CA PRO A 44 13.12 2.17 7.92
C PRO A 44 11.96 1.17 7.82
N ASP A 45 10.73 1.62 8.10
CA ASP A 45 9.60 0.72 8.30
C ASP A 45 9.07 0.15 6.98
N ILE A 46 9.16 0.91 5.88
CA ILE A 46 8.78 0.42 4.56
C ILE A 46 9.67 -0.75 4.11
N GLU A 47 10.96 -0.73 4.45
CA GLU A 47 11.85 -1.86 4.18
C GLU A 47 11.42 -3.12 4.93
N ARG A 48 11.03 -2.99 6.20
CA ARG A 48 10.51 -4.11 6.98
C ARG A 48 9.26 -4.69 6.33
N ASN A 49 8.33 -3.84 5.90
CA ASN A 49 7.11 -4.27 5.24
C ASN A 49 7.37 -4.90 3.86
N LEU A 50 8.35 -4.38 3.09
CA LEU A 50 8.78 -5.02 1.85
C LEU A 50 9.35 -6.42 2.09
N ARG A 51 10.16 -6.62 3.16
CA ARG A 51 10.64 -7.95 3.54
C ARG A 51 9.50 -8.90 3.89
N ILE A 52 8.48 -8.45 4.64
CA ILE A 52 7.28 -9.24 4.95
C ILE A 52 6.58 -9.72 3.67
N VAL A 53 6.43 -8.84 2.68
CA VAL A 53 5.80 -9.19 1.40
C VAL A 53 6.66 -10.15 0.58
N ALA A 54 7.98 -9.94 0.55
CA ALA A 54 8.89 -10.81 -0.19
C ALA A 54 9.06 -12.20 0.48
N ASP A 55 9.07 -12.26 1.82
CA ASP A 55 9.06 -13.52 2.57
C ASP A 55 7.76 -14.33 2.32
N ALA A 56 6.66 -13.65 2.03
CA ALA A 56 5.41 -14.28 1.61
C ALA A 56 5.41 -14.76 0.14
N GLY A 57 6.50 -14.54 -0.59
CA GLY A 57 6.71 -15.05 -1.95
C GLY A 57 6.35 -14.09 -3.08
N TYR A 58 6.13 -12.81 -2.80
CA TYR A 58 5.82 -11.78 -3.80
C TYR A 58 7.06 -10.95 -4.16
N LEU A 59 7.19 -10.56 -5.42
CA LEU A 59 8.10 -9.49 -5.79
C LEU A 59 7.52 -8.16 -5.31
N ALA A 60 8.23 -7.41 -4.47
CA ALA A 60 7.71 -6.21 -3.83
C ALA A 60 8.51 -4.96 -4.25
N MET A 61 7.81 -3.86 -4.55
CA MET A 61 8.43 -2.56 -4.87
C MET A 61 7.70 -1.44 -4.14
N ALA A 62 8.47 -0.49 -3.59
CA ALA A 62 7.94 0.75 -3.03
C ALA A 62 8.58 1.96 -3.72
N PRO A 63 7.86 2.70 -4.60
CA PRO A 63 8.33 3.95 -5.15
C PRO A 63 8.44 5.01 -4.04
N LEU A 64 9.54 5.76 -4.03
CA LEU A 64 9.79 6.82 -3.07
C LEU A 64 9.20 8.14 -3.59
N LEU A 65 7.91 8.36 -3.34
CA LEU A 65 7.16 9.50 -3.89
C LEU A 65 7.79 10.87 -3.57
N PHE A 66 8.61 10.95 -2.51
CA PHE A 66 9.24 12.20 -2.08
C PHE A 66 10.62 12.44 -2.72
N THR A 67 11.03 11.58 -3.66
CA THR A 67 12.25 11.75 -4.48
C THR A 67 11.95 12.14 -5.94
N ALA A 68 10.68 12.14 -6.34
CA ALA A 68 10.25 12.36 -7.72
C ALA A 68 10.17 13.85 -8.12
N GLY A 69 10.99 14.72 -7.54
CA GLY A 69 11.00 16.14 -7.83
C GLY A 69 12.20 16.86 -7.19
N PRO A 70 12.32 18.19 -7.40
CA PRO A 70 13.52 18.93 -7.09
C PRO A 70 13.81 19.08 -5.58
N ASN A 71 12.81 18.93 -4.73
CA ASN A 71 13.00 18.97 -3.29
C ASN A 71 11.89 18.21 -2.56
N ARG A 72 12.24 17.65 -1.39
CA ARG A 72 11.36 16.80 -0.59
C ARG A 72 10.05 17.48 -0.17
N LEU A 73 10.10 18.73 0.26
CA LEU A 73 8.89 19.45 0.73
C LEU A 73 7.89 19.66 -0.40
N GLY A 74 8.37 20.07 -1.58
CA GLY A 74 7.53 20.18 -2.78
C GLY A 74 6.90 18.86 -3.18
N CYS A 75 7.66 17.76 -3.10
CA CYS A 75 7.14 16.42 -3.35
C CYS A 75 6.04 16.02 -2.35
N ILE A 76 6.22 16.28 -1.05
CA ILE A 76 5.20 16.01 -0.03
C ILE A 76 3.91 16.78 -0.34
N VAL A 77 4.00 18.10 -0.58
CA VAL A 77 2.84 18.94 -0.91
C VAL A 77 2.15 18.46 -2.18
N SER A 78 2.91 18.16 -3.24
CA SER A 78 2.39 17.64 -4.51
C SER A 78 1.69 16.29 -4.32
N THR A 79 2.28 15.38 -3.54
CA THR A 79 1.71 14.07 -3.23
C THR A 79 0.40 14.19 -2.45
N MET A 80 0.36 15.02 -1.40
CA MET A 80 -0.85 15.26 -0.62
C MET A 80 -1.97 15.90 -1.46
N ARG A 81 -1.61 16.84 -2.35
CA ARG A 81 -2.57 17.42 -3.30
C ARG A 81 -3.08 16.38 -4.28
N SER A 82 -2.21 15.50 -4.80
CA SER A 82 -2.61 14.40 -5.67
C SER A 82 -3.63 13.50 -4.98
N LEU A 83 -3.36 13.10 -3.74
CA LEU A 83 -4.29 12.28 -2.95
C LEU A 83 -5.64 12.96 -2.75
N ALA A 84 -5.65 14.25 -2.39
CA ALA A 84 -6.87 15.00 -2.11
C ALA A 84 -7.75 15.19 -3.35
N THR A 85 -7.16 15.27 -4.54
CA THR A 85 -7.87 15.54 -5.81
C THR A 85 -8.12 14.28 -6.65
N GLY A 86 -7.50 13.14 -6.32
CA GLY A 86 -7.55 11.90 -7.10
C GLY A 86 -6.79 11.99 -8.44
N ARG A 87 -5.90 12.98 -8.59
CA ARG A 87 -5.12 13.21 -9.82
C ARG A 87 -3.87 14.04 -9.53
N GLY A 88 -2.82 13.84 -10.32
CA GLY A 88 -1.60 14.64 -10.21
C GLY A 88 -0.32 13.80 -10.37
N PRO A 89 0.86 14.39 -10.19
CA PRO A 89 2.14 13.75 -10.49
C PRO A 89 2.39 12.44 -9.73
N ALA A 90 1.88 12.30 -8.50
CA ALA A 90 2.07 11.07 -7.71
C ALA A 90 1.45 9.85 -8.41
N PHE A 91 0.29 9.98 -9.06
CA PHE A 91 -0.33 8.91 -9.83
C PHE A 91 0.55 8.47 -11.02
N GLY A 92 1.17 9.44 -11.71
CA GLY A 92 2.12 9.15 -12.78
C GLY A 92 3.37 8.39 -12.29
N VAL A 93 3.87 8.68 -11.07
CA VAL A 93 4.96 7.92 -10.46
C VAL A 93 4.50 6.49 -10.15
N LEU A 94 3.32 6.32 -9.55
CA LEU A 94 2.77 5.00 -9.22
C LEU A 94 2.53 4.15 -10.46
N GLU A 95 1.99 4.71 -11.53
CA GLU A 95 1.79 3.98 -12.80
C GLU A 95 3.11 3.54 -13.43
N ARG A 96 4.13 4.41 -13.45
CA ARG A 96 5.45 4.02 -13.95
C ARG A 96 6.11 2.95 -13.08
N ALA A 97 5.97 3.05 -11.77
CA ALA A 97 6.45 2.02 -10.83
C ALA A 97 5.73 0.68 -11.06
N ARG A 98 4.40 0.70 -11.26
CA ARG A 98 3.61 -0.48 -11.62
C ARG A 98 4.11 -1.11 -12.93
N GLY A 99 4.30 -0.29 -13.97
CA GLY A 99 4.80 -0.75 -15.26
C GLY A 99 6.19 -1.37 -15.17
N ALA A 100 7.11 -0.74 -14.44
CA ALA A 100 8.45 -1.26 -14.20
C ALA A 100 8.41 -2.59 -13.43
N LEU A 101 7.56 -2.68 -12.39
CA LEU A 101 7.37 -3.88 -11.59
C LEU A 101 6.75 -5.03 -12.41
N ALA A 102 5.73 -4.75 -13.21
CA ALA A 102 5.09 -5.73 -14.08
C ALA A 102 6.02 -6.27 -15.17
N SER A 103 6.97 -5.44 -15.65
CA SER A 103 7.94 -5.80 -16.67
C SER A 103 9.24 -6.42 -16.12
N ASP A 104 9.38 -6.50 -14.78
CA ASP A 104 10.57 -7.14 -14.19
C ASP A 104 10.64 -8.63 -14.59
N PRO A 105 11.81 -9.14 -15.01
CA PRO A 105 11.96 -10.55 -15.39
C PRO A 105 11.55 -11.57 -14.33
N GLN A 106 11.49 -11.17 -13.07
CA GLN A 106 11.01 -11.99 -11.95
C GLN A 106 9.52 -11.75 -11.62
N SER A 107 8.80 -10.95 -12.40
CA SER A 107 7.36 -10.72 -12.28
C SER A 107 6.58 -11.65 -13.19
N THR A 108 5.39 -12.10 -12.77
CA THR A 108 4.41 -12.74 -13.66
C THR A 108 3.67 -11.71 -14.54
N GLY A 109 3.86 -10.41 -14.29
CA GLY A 109 3.12 -9.33 -14.91
C GLY A 109 1.92 -8.84 -14.08
N ASP A 110 1.36 -9.70 -13.24
CA ASP A 110 0.23 -9.37 -12.36
C ASP A 110 0.70 -8.59 -11.13
N VAL A 111 0.00 -7.51 -10.81
CA VAL A 111 0.35 -6.61 -9.71
C VAL A 111 -0.83 -6.38 -8.79
N ALA A 112 -0.64 -6.57 -7.48
CA ALA A 112 -1.52 -6.06 -6.44
C ALA A 112 -0.93 -4.77 -5.86
N ILE A 113 -1.76 -3.94 -5.20
CA ILE A 113 -1.30 -2.72 -4.56
C ILE A 113 -1.62 -2.71 -3.07
N THR A 114 -0.68 -2.25 -2.26
CA THR A 114 -0.89 -2.02 -0.83
C THR A 114 -0.33 -0.66 -0.42
N GLY A 115 -0.75 -0.16 0.73
CA GLY A 115 -0.20 1.09 1.25
C GLY A 115 -0.76 1.46 2.61
N PHE A 116 -0.07 2.39 3.28
CA PHE A 116 -0.29 2.75 4.67
C PHE A 116 -0.70 4.21 4.79
N CYS A 117 -1.72 4.54 5.59
CA CYS A 117 -2.17 5.90 5.83
C CYS A 117 -2.45 6.65 4.51
N MET A 118 -1.64 7.66 4.17
CA MET A 118 -1.62 8.33 2.86
C MET A 118 -1.51 7.30 1.72
N GLY A 119 -0.57 6.36 1.84
CA GLY A 119 -0.36 5.30 0.86
C GLY A 119 -1.55 4.33 0.75
N GLY A 120 -2.26 4.07 1.85
CA GLY A 120 -3.51 3.32 1.81
C GLY A 120 -4.61 4.05 1.04
N GLY A 121 -4.62 5.38 1.09
CA GLY A 121 -5.47 6.20 0.25
C GLY A 121 -5.13 6.06 -1.24
N PHE A 122 -3.85 6.10 -1.60
CA PHE A 122 -3.39 5.85 -2.97
C PHE A 122 -3.70 4.43 -3.44
N ALA A 123 -3.48 3.41 -2.59
CA ALA A 123 -3.81 2.04 -2.93
C ALA A 123 -5.28 1.86 -3.30
N LEU A 124 -6.19 2.57 -2.63
CA LEU A 124 -7.60 2.55 -2.95
C LEU A 124 -7.92 3.29 -4.26
N LEU A 125 -7.23 4.41 -4.56
CA LEU A 125 -7.50 5.23 -5.75
C LEU A 125 -6.84 4.67 -7.02
N GLU A 126 -5.65 4.09 -6.90
CA GLU A 126 -4.95 3.40 -7.99
C GLU A 126 -5.51 2.01 -8.25
N GLY A 127 -6.13 1.39 -7.24
CA GLY A 127 -6.67 0.04 -7.30
C GLY A 127 -7.85 -0.06 -8.27
N ASP A 128 -7.58 0.02 -9.56
CA ASP A 128 -8.54 -0.21 -10.65
C ASP A 128 -8.25 -1.54 -11.37
N GLY A 129 -8.87 -1.78 -12.50
CA GLY A 129 -8.74 -3.02 -13.28
C GLY A 129 -7.32 -3.35 -13.76
N ARG A 130 -6.33 -2.47 -13.54
CA ARG A 130 -4.90 -2.74 -13.81
C ARG A 130 -4.23 -3.50 -12.66
N TYR A 131 -4.90 -3.61 -11.52
CA TYR A 131 -4.44 -4.34 -10.35
C TYR A 131 -5.38 -5.50 -10.03
N VAL A 132 -4.82 -6.61 -9.59
CA VAL A 132 -5.62 -7.79 -9.21
C VAL A 132 -6.35 -7.58 -7.88
N ALA A 133 -5.81 -6.77 -6.99
CA ALA A 133 -6.40 -6.41 -5.70
C ALA A 133 -5.71 -5.20 -5.07
N ALA A 134 -6.41 -4.51 -4.15
CA ALA A 134 -5.89 -3.43 -3.33
C ALA A 134 -5.99 -3.75 -1.84
N ALA A 135 -4.92 -3.45 -1.08
CA ALA A 135 -4.85 -3.64 0.37
C ALA A 135 -4.57 -2.33 1.12
N PRO A 136 -5.57 -1.44 1.30
CA PRO A 136 -5.40 -0.23 2.08
C PRO A 136 -5.33 -0.52 3.59
N PHE A 137 -4.20 -0.21 4.22
CA PHE A 137 -4.06 -0.15 5.67
C PHE A 137 -4.41 1.27 6.14
N TYR A 138 -5.46 1.39 6.94
CA TYR A 138 -5.92 2.68 7.51
C TYR A 138 -5.88 3.86 6.52
N GLY A 139 -6.34 3.61 5.28
CA GLY A 139 -6.35 4.61 4.20
C GLY A 139 -7.27 5.81 4.45
N ALA A 140 -6.96 6.95 3.84
CA ALA A 140 -7.63 8.23 4.08
C ALA A 140 -9.12 8.23 3.72
N LEU A 141 -9.99 8.72 4.63
CA LEU A 141 -11.46 8.82 4.42
C LEU A 141 -11.86 9.62 3.19
N THR A 142 -11.06 10.62 2.81
CA THR A 142 -11.34 11.49 1.67
C THR A 142 -11.36 10.75 0.34
N THR A 143 -10.65 9.62 0.25
CA THR A 143 -10.55 8.80 -0.96
C THR A 143 -11.78 7.91 -1.19
N PHE A 144 -12.54 7.59 -0.14
CA PHE A 144 -13.68 6.67 -0.25
C PHE A 144 -14.76 7.14 -1.24
N ARG A 145 -14.96 8.45 -1.39
CA ARG A 145 -15.91 9.02 -2.35
C ARG A 145 -15.49 8.84 -3.82
N MET A 146 -14.25 8.45 -4.07
CA MET A 146 -13.69 8.28 -5.42
C MET A 146 -13.70 6.80 -5.87
N VAL A 147 -14.19 5.90 -5.02
CA VAL A 147 -14.39 4.48 -5.38
C VAL A 147 -15.47 4.39 -6.45
N THR A 148 -15.21 3.62 -7.49
CA THR A 148 -16.12 3.37 -8.62
C THR A 148 -16.30 1.86 -8.85
N ALA A 149 -17.11 1.48 -9.80
CA ALA A 149 -17.26 0.09 -10.22
C ALA A 149 -15.99 -0.51 -10.86
N ASP A 150 -15.07 0.34 -11.32
CA ASP A 150 -13.78 -0.08 -11.89
C ASP A 150 -12.74 -0.38 -10.81
N THR A 151 -13.05 -0.12 -9.52
CA THR A 151 -12.15 -0.43 -8.41
C THR A 151 -11.95 -1.93 -8.30
N CYS A 152 -10.69 -2.39 -8.25
CA CYS A 152 -10.37 -3.80 -8.06
C CYS A 152 -10.81 -4.30 -6.66
N PRO A 153 -10.87 -5.62 -6.43
CA PRO A 153 -11.20 -6.20 -5.12
C PRO A 153 -10.34 -5.64 -3.98
N VAL A 154 -10.94 -5.36 -2.81
CA VAL A 154 -10.30 -4.64 -1.70
C VAL A 154 -10.24 -5.48 -0.42
N VAL A 155 -9.06 -5.60 0.20
CA VAL A 155 -8.88 -6.11 1.56
C VAL A 155 -8.40 -4.98 2.48
N GLY A 156 -9.28 -4.43 3.32
CA GLY A 156 -8.99 -3.23 4.14
C GLY A 156 -8.84 -3.53 5.63
N SER A 157 -7.88 -2.85 6.28
CA SER A 157 -7.58 -3.02 7.69
C SER A 157 -7.61 -1.68 8.44
N PHE A 158 -8.38 -1.62 9.54
CA PHE A 158 -8.66 -0.40 10.31
C PHE A 158 -8.46 -0.61 11.81
N GLY A 159 -8.09 0.44 12.54
CA GLY A 159 -8.06 0.43 13.99
C GLY A 159 -9.33 1.05 14.59
N SER A 160 -9.89 0.46 15.67
CA SER A 160 -11.08 1.01 16.31
C SER A 160 -10.83 2.29 17.11
N ARG A 161 -9.56 2.52 17.52
CA ARG A 161 -9.11 3.73 18.22
C ARG A 161 -8.40 4.73 17.31
N ASP A 162 -8.49 4.54 16.00
CA ASP A 162 -7.90 5.45 15.00
C ASP A 162 -8.58 6.83 15.12
N PRO A 163 -7.83 7.89 15.47
CA PRO A 163 -8.39 9.23 15.64
C PRO A 163 -8.81 9.88 14.32
N PHE A 164 -8.24 9.42 13.17
CA PHE A 164 -8.47 9.98 11.85
C PHE A 164 -9.55 9.25 11.06
N LEU A 165 -9.83 7.98 11.41
CA LEU A 165 -10.66 7.06 10.61
C LEU A 165 -11.86 6.49 11.37
N ARG A 166 -12.50 7.30 12.21
CA ARG A 166 -13.69 6.84 12.92
C ARG A 166 -14.73 6.26 11.97
N LEU A 167 -15.12 5.00 12.22
CA LEU A 167 -16.04 4.23 11.37
C LEU A 167 -15.51 4.04 9.92
N GLY A 168 -14.20 4.03 9.71
CA GLY A 168 -13.58 3.91 8.39
C GLY A 168 -14.04 2.66 7.65
N GLU A 169 -14.00 1.49 8.29
CA GLU A 169 -14.51 0.24 7.72
C GLU A 169 -15.97 0.37 7.25
N ARG A 170 -16.88 0.82 8.11
CA ARG A 170 -18.31 0.93 7.78
C ARG A 170 -18.57 1.89 6.62
N ARG A 171 -17.79 2.97 6.53
CA ARG A 171 -17.89 3.95 5.44
C ARG A 171 -17.38 3.37 4.13
N LEU A 172 -16.21 2.73 4.15
CA LEU A 172 -15.64 2.10 2.97
C LEU A 172 -16.52 0.95 2.48
N ARG A 173 -16.97 0.05 3.38
CA ARG A 173 -17.89 -1.03 3.04
C ARG A 173 -19.11 -0.53 2.28
N ARG A 174 -19.79 0.49 2.81
CA ARG A 174 -20.98 1.07 2.17
C ARG A 174 -20.70 1.57 0.74
N VAL A 175 -19.53 2.10 0.49
CA VAL A 175 -19.17 2.61 -0.84
C VAL A 175 -18.82 1.45 -1.78
N LEU A 176 -18.03 0.48 -1.33
CA LEU A 176 -17.69 -0.72 -2.10
C LEU A 176 -18.93 -1.56 -2.44
N ASP A 177 -19.83 -1.76 -1.48
CA ASP A 177 -21.10 -2.48 -1.69
C ASP A 177 -21.96 -1.80 -2.78
N ARG A 178 -22.04 -0.45 -2.75
CA ARG A 178 -22.77 0.31 -3.77
C ARG A 178 -22.13 0.23 -5.16
N ALA A 179 -20.81 0.12 -5.20
CA ALA A 179 -20.04 -0.02 -6.44
C ALA A 179 -19.99 -1.46 -6.96
N GLY A 180 -20.49 -2.45 -6.19
CA GLY A 180 -20.42 -3.86 -6.52
C GLY A 180 -19.00 -4.46 -6.41
N VAL A 181 -18.11 -3.81 -5.65
CA VAL A 181 -16.70 -4.22 -5.52
C VAL A 181 -16.55 -5.29 -4.42
N PRO A 182 -16.00 -6.47 -4.71
CA PRO A 182 -15.71 -7.49 -3.71
C PRO A 182 -14.77 -6.98 -2.63
N SER A 183 -15.10 -7.18 -1.35
CA SER A 183 -14.25 -6.67 -0.29
C SER A 183 -14.23 -7.54 0.97
N ASP A 184 -13.06 -7.59 1.63
CA ASP A 184 -12.84 -8.11 2.97
C ASP A 184 -12.30 -6.97 3.86
N LEU A 185 -13.15 -6.45 4.75
CA LEU A 185 -12.80 -5.32 5.61
C LEU A 185 -12.87 -5.72 7.08
N LYS A 186 -11.84 -5.35 7.86
CA LYS A 186 -11.76 -5.65 9.30
C LYS A 186 -11.33 -4.44 10.11
N THR A 187 -12.01 -4.22 11.24
CA THR A 187 -11.59 -3.28 12.28
C THR A 187 -11.05 -4.03 13.49
N TYR A 188 -9.83 -3.71 13.91
CA TYR A 188 -9.14 -4.30 15.05
C TYR A 188 -9.51 -3.58 16.34
N PRO A 189 -10.11 -4.27 17.35
CA PRO A 189 -10.50 -3.66 18.61
C PRO A 189 -9.30 -3.14 19.42
N GLY A 190 -9.42 -1.94 20.00
CA GLY A 190 -8.37 -1.36 20.85
C GLY A 190 -7.14 -0.83 20.11
N VAL A 191 -7.07 -0.99 18.81
CA VAL A 191 -5.92 -0.66 17.95
C VAL A 191 -6.10 0.72 17.32
N GLY A 192 -5.01 1.47 17.21
CA GLY A 192 -4.98 2.82 16.66
C GLY A 192 -4.63 2.91 15.17
N HIS A 193 -4.36 4.14 14.72
CA HIS A 193 -3.75 4.39 13.41
C HIS A 193 -2.31 3.88 13.39
N SER A 194 -1.76 3.58 12.22
CA SER A 194 -0.37 3.10 12.03
C SER A 194 -0.02 1.79 12.75
N PHE A 195 -1.01 0.96 13.11
CA PHE A 195 -0.77 -0.27 13.86
C PHE A 195 0.13 -1.29 13.12
N ALA A 196 0.25 -1.18 11.81
CA ALA A 196 1.14 -2.02 10.98
C ALA A 196 2.51 -1.37 10.75
N ASN A 197 2.72 -0.12 11.20
CA ASN A 197 3.96 0.63 11.02
C ASN A 197 4.61 0.96 12.37
N ARG A 198 5.95 0.79 12.45
CA ARG A 198 6.76 1.16 13.61
C ARG A 198 7.29 2.58 13.43
N LEU A 199 6.49 3.57 13.80
CA LEU A 199 6.88 4.97 13.72
C LEU A 199 8.03 5.27 14.70
N GLN A 200 9.04 6.06 14.26
CA GLN A 200 10.25 6.31 15.06
C GLN A 200 10.37 7.75 15.57
N PHE A 201 9.38 8.61 15.36
CA PHE A 201 9.46 10.02 15.77
C PHE A 201 9.09 10.24 17.24
N ALA A 202 8.59 9.23 17.96
CA ALA A 202 8.30 9.28 19.39
C ALA A 202 8.41 7.89 20.03
N PRO A 203 8.58 7.79 21.35
CA PRO A 203 8.56 6.50 22.05
C PRO A 203 7.23 5.75 21.87
N ASP A 204 7.28 4.44 21.74
CA ASP A 204 6.10 3.57 21.53
C ASP A 204 4.98 3.81 22.53
N ALA A 205 5.31 4.05 23.80
CA ALA A 205 4.30 4.32 24.84
C ALA A 205 3.48 5.58 24.52
N VAL A 206 4.12 6.63 24.01
CA VAL A 206 3.46 7.88 23.60
C VAL A 206 2.62 7.65 22.37
N LEU A 207 3.16 6.94 21.37
CA LEU A 207 2.43 6.62 20.15
C LEU A 207 1.17 5.78 20.43
N ARG A 208 1.24 4.82 21.34
CA ARG A 208 0.07 4.01 21.75
C ARG A 208 -1.02 4.83 22.43
N VAL A 209 -0.64 5.76 23.31
CA VAL A 209 -1.61 6.65 24.00
C VAL A 209 -2.29 7.59 23.01
N THR A 210 -1.56 8.07 22.00
CA THR A 210 -2.11 8.94 20.96
C THR A 210 -2.88 8.20 19.86
N GLY A 211 -2.92 6.87 19.91
CA GLY A 211 -3.60 6.05 18.92
C GLY A 211 -2.81 5.88 17.61
N LEU A 212 -1.47 5.99 17.66
CA LEU A 212 -0.56 5.87 16.50
C LEU A 212 0.41 4.68 16.63
N GLY A 213 0.30 3.88 17.67
CA GLY A 213 1.29 2.85 18.00
C GLY A 213 1.15 1.55 17.19
N TYR A 214 2.30 0.90 16.96
CA TYR A 214 2.37 -0.44 16.40
C TYR A 214 1.69 -1.47 17.30
N ASP A 215 0.95 -2.39 16.68
CA ASP A 215 0.36 -3.56 17.34
C ASP A 215 0.73 -4.82 16.56
N GLU A 216 1.55 -5.66 17.17
CA GLU A 216 2.12 -6.84 16.51
C GLU A 216 1.04 -7.86 16.12
N ALA A 217 0.09 -8.13 17.01
CA ALA A 217 -0.96 -9.11 16.75
C ALA A 217 -1.91 -8.66 15.64
N ALA A 218 -2.33 -7.39 15.68
CA ALA A 218 -3.18 -6.82 14.63
C ALA A 218 -2.43 -6.73 13.30
N SER A 219 -1.15 -6.36 13.31
CA SER A 219 -0.31 -6.31 12.12
C SER A 219 -0.15 -7.70 11.48
N ALA A 220 0.16 -8.71 12.29
CA ALA A 220 0.33 -10.09 11.80
C ALA A 220 -0.96 -10.65 11.19
N ASP A 221 -2.10 -10.46 11.86
CA ASP A 221 -3.41 -10.90 11.34
C ASP A 221 -3.79 -10.13 10.07
N ALA A 222 -3.53 -8.82 10.01
CA ALA A 222 -3.83 -8.02 8.83
C ALA A 222 -3.02 -8.50 7.61
N TRP A 223 -1.72 -8.75 7.78
CA TRP A 223 -0.89 -9.30 6.71
C TRP A 223 -1.32 -10.70 6.29
N ALA A 224 -1.65 -11.59 7.23
CA ALA A 224 -2.15 -12.92 6.90
C ALA A 224 -3.42 -12.86 6.04
N ARG A 225 -4.36 -11.96 6.36
CA ARG A 225 -5.57 -11.71 5.57
C ARG A 225 -5.25 -11.14 4.18
N VAL A 226 -4.33 -10.18 4.11
CA VAL A 226 -3.89 -9.61 2.83
C VAL A 226 -3.33 -10.69 1.93
N PHE A 227 -2.43 -11.54 2.43
CA PHE A 227 -1.82 -12.60 1.62
C PHE A 227 -2.81 -13.67 1.20
N ALA A 228 -3.75 -14.06 2.06
CA ALA A 228 -4.82 -14.99 1.69
C ALA A 228 -5.71 -14.40 0.58
N PHE A 229 -6.07 -13.12 0.70
CA PHE A 229 -6.86 -12.41 -0.29
C PHE A 229 -6.11 -12.27 -1.62
N PHE A 230 -4.85 -11.85 -1.59
CA PHE A 230 -4.02 -11.72 -2.79
C PHE A 230 -3.84 -13.06 -3.49
N ALA A 231 -3.52 -14.14 -2.75
CA ALA A 231 -3.37 -15.48 -3.34
C ALA A 231 -4.62 -15.93 -4.10
N ALA A 232 -5.82 -15.69 -3.54
CA ALA A 232 -7.06 -15.99 -4.22
C ALA A 232 -7.23 -15.16 -5.51
N ARG A 233 -6.95 -13.86 -5.47
CA ARG A 233 -7.11 -12.97 -6.65
C ARG A 233 -6.08 -13.24 -7.75
N PHE A 234 -4.84 -13.54 -7.40
CA PHE A 234 -3.83 -13.94 -8.38
C PHE A 234 -4.16 -15.27 -9.05
N ALA A 235 -4.77 -16.21 -8.32
CA ALA A 235 -5.23 -17.47 -8.92
C ALA A 235 -6.39 -17.25 -9.91
N ASP A 236 -7.34 -16.37 -9.59
CA ASP A 236 -8.45 -16.01 -10.48
C ASP A 236 -7.95 -15.34 -11.77
N GLY A 237 -6.95 -14.43 -11.69
CA GLY A 237 -6.37 -13.72 -12.84
C GLY A 237 -5.54 -14.62 -13.76
N SER A 238 -4.93 -15.67 -13.25
CA SER A 238 -4.15 -16.64 -14.04
C SER A 238 -5.02 -17.61 -14.87
N ALA A 239 -6.34 -17.61 -14.63
CA ALA A 239 -7.29 -18.49 -15.31
C ALA A 239 -8.06 -17.79 -16.45
N ALA A 240 -7.82 -16.50 -16.69
CA ALA A 240 -8.46 -15.71 -17.74
C ALA A 240 -7.49 -15.43 -18.90
#